data_0c8dd9cc2d2cd271b8f59e4d5916b37e
#
_entry.id   0c8dd9cc2d2cd271b8f59e4d5916b37e
#
_cell.length_a   1.000
_cell.length_b   1.000
_cell.length_c   1.000
_cell.angle_alpha   90.00
_cell.angle_beta   90.00
_cell.angle_gamma   90.00
#
_symmetry.space_group_name_H-M   'P 1'
#
loop_
_entity.id
_entity.type
_entity.pdbx_description
1 polymer ?
#
loop_
_entity_poly.entity_id
_entity_poly.type
_entity_poly.pdbx_seq_one_letter_code
_entity_poly.pdbx_strand_id
1 'polypeptide(L)'
;MLGFLQILAFTIIGAILLWFGFNLFIGQWAKIRSKYDQLRQSSKGFGSAGDPQVCPICSSKLNKGDLVKTLAFPSITGGKDRLMHIRGCIYCVNGGLKRECPVCGSPLSITDVLVARIFERPHFRAHVHIAGCNKCRRTGKV
;
A
#
# COMPACT_ATOMS: atom_id res chain seq x y z
N MET A 1 -22.87 -34.44 47.70
CA MET A 1 -22.10 -33.17 47.94
C MET A 1 -20.79 -33.11 47.13
N LEU A 2 -19.99 -34.17 47.08
CA LEU A 2 -18.71 -34.14 46.31
C LEU A 2 -18.91 -33.83 44.80
N GLY A 3 -19.93 -34.38 44.12
CA GLY A 3 -20.15 -34.17 42.71
C GLY A 3 -20.48 -32.71 42.32
N PHE A 4 -21.20 -31.98 43.17
CA PHE A 4 -21.55 -30.59 42.95
C PHE A 4 -20.31 -29.68 43.03
N LEU A 5 -19.44 -29.87 44.00
CA LEU A 5 -18.17 -29.13 44.14
C LEU A 5 -17.24 -29.41 42.98
N GLN A 6 -17.22 -30.59 42.44
CA GLN A 6 -16.40 -30.97 41.30
C GLN A 6 -16.87 -30.28 39.99
N ILE A 7 -18.18 -30.25 39.75
CA ILE A 7 -18.75 -29.54 38.59
C ILE A 7 -18.47 -28.03 38.71
N LEU A 8 -18.63 -27.44 39.88
CA LEU A 8 -18.39 -26.03 40.14
C LEU A 8 -16.90 -25.66 39.92
N ALA A 9 -15.98 -26.53 40.33
CA ALA A 9 -14.55 -26.32 40.07
C ALA A 9 -14.21 -26.34 38.57
N PHE A 10 -14.76 -27.29 37.81
CA PHE A 10 -14.53 -27.35 36.35
C PHE A 10 -15.13 -26.16 35.61
N THR A 11 -16.30 -25.66 36.00
CA THR A 11 -16.89 -24.47 35.38
C THR A 11 -16.07 -23.21 35.65
N ILE A 12 -15.53 -23.04 36.83
CA ILE A 12 -14.66 -21.90 37.16
C ILE A 12 -13.37 -21.95 36.36
N ILE A 13 -12.71 -23.12 36.29
CA ILE A 13 -11.49 -23.30 35.51
C ILE A 13 -11.76 -23.01 34.02
N GLY A 14 -12.87 -23.54 33.46
CA GLY A 14 -13.26 -23.29 32.07
C GLY A 14 -13.49 -21.80 31.80
N ALA A 15 -14.17 -21.09 32.70
CA ALA A 15 -14.42 -19.66 32.58
C ALA A 15 -13.10 -18.83 32.60
N ILE A 16 -12.16 -19.18 33.48
CA ILE A 16 -10.85 -18.54 33.56
C ILE A 16 -10.04 -18.74 32.27
N LEU A 17 -10.04 -19.96 31.73
CA LEU A 17 -9.33 -20.29 30.49
C LEU A 17 -9.93 -19.56 29.28
N LEU A 18 -11.27 -19.48 29.19
CA LEU A 18 -11.96 -18.72 28.16
C LEU A 18 -11.65 -17.22 28.26
N TRP A 19 -11.69 -16.65 29.46
CA TRP A 19 -11.36 -15.24 29.69
C TRP A 19 -9.91 -14.92 29.31
N PHE A 20 -8.98 -15.80 29.69
CA PHE A 20 -7.57 -15.64 29.35
C PHE A 20 -7.33 -15.77 27.85
N GLY A 21 -7.91 -16.77 27.21
CA GLY A 21 -7.85 -16.97 25.76
C GLY A 21 -8.42 -15.77 24.98
N PHE A 22 -9.55 -15.22 25.45
CA PHE A 22 -10.18 -14.04 24.85
C PHE A 22 -9.29 -12.79 24.96
N ASN A 23 -8.63 -12.58 26.13
CA ASN A 23 -7.70 -11.46 26.30
C ASN A 23 -6.45 -11.57 25.42
N LEU A 24 -5.89 -12.77 25.27
CA LEU A 24 -4.77 -13.00 24.37
C LEU A 24 -5.18 -12.74 22.90
N PHE A 25 -6.35 -13.19 22.50
CA PHE A 25 -6.87 -12.99 21.16
C PHE A 25 -7.08 -11.51 20.84
N ILE A 26 -7.72 -10.75 21.71
CA ILE A 26 -7.93 -9.30 21.55
C ILE A 26 -6.59 -8.55 21.50
N GLY A 27 -5.64 -8.90 22.34
CA GLY A 27 -4.31 -8.27 22.35
C GLY A 27 -3.54 -8.48 21.03
N GLN A 28 -3.67 -9.64 20.42
CA GLN A 28 -3.09 -9.94 19.08
C GLN A 28 -3.77 -9.14 17.98
N TRP A 29 -5.11 -9.06 18.00
CA TRP A 29 -5.88 -8.30 17.00
C TRP A 29 -5.61 -6.80 17.07
N ALA A 30 -5.44 -6.23 18.27
CA ALA A 30 -5.07 -4.83 18.44
C ALA A 30 -3.71 -4.51 17.81
N LYS A 31 -2.70 -5.39 17.98
CA LYS A 31 -1.37 -5.24 17.38
C LYS A 31 -1.42 -5.35 15.84
N ILE A 32 -2.20 -6.29 15.31
CA ILE A 32 -2.39 -6.44 13.86
C ILE A 32 -3.07 -5.20 13.29
N ARG A 33 -4.12 -4.69 13.96
CA ARG A 33 -4.87 -3.51 13.51
C ARG A 33 -4.00 -2.25 13.54
N SER A 34 -3.20 -2.04 14.60
CA SER A 34 -2.29 -0.89 14.68
C SER A 34 -1.21 -0.92 13.59
N LYS A 35 -0.70 -2.11 13.25
CA LYS A 35 0.25 -2.30 12.15
C LYS A 35 -0.40 -2.03 10.78
N TYR A 36 -1.66 -2.43 10.60
CA TYR A 36 -2.45 -2.12 9.40
C TYR A 36 -2.74 -0.62 9.27
N ASP A 37 -3.07 0.05 10.39
CA ASP A 37 -3.31 1.49 10.42
C ASP A 37 -2.03 2.29 10.18
N GLN A 38 -0.88 1.83 10.68
CA GLN A 38 0.42 2.42 10.36
C GLN A 38 0.78 2.25 8.87
N LEU A 39 0.53 1.09 8.28
CA LEU A 39 0.72 0.86 6.84
C LEU A 39 -0.24 1.71 6.01
N ARG A 40 -1.48 1.89 6.45
CA ARG A 40 -2.48 2.75 5.81
C ARG A 40 -2.15 4.24 5.97
N GLN A 41 -1.54 4.66 7.07
CA GLN A 41 -1.06 6.04 7.26
C GLN A 41 0.22 6.31 6.47
N SER A 42 1.11 5.33 6.33
CA SER A 42 2.29 5.39 5.48
C SER A 42 1.94 5.46 3.99
N SER A 43 0.79 4.93 3.59
CA SER A 43 0.26 5.02 2.23
C SER A 43 -0.58 6.27 1.95
N LYS A 44 -0.68 7.21 2.91
CA LYS A 44 -1.27 8.52 2.67
C LYS A 44 -0.39 9.29 1.69
N GLY A 45 -0.80 9.17 0.46
CA GLY A 45 -0.13 9.68 -0.72
C GLY A 45 0.17 11.18 -0.67
N PHE A 46 1.07 11.56 -1.52
CA PHE A 46 1.55 12.87 -1.85
C PHE A 46 0.43 13.90 -2.00
N GLY A 47 0.53 15.01 -1.28
CA GLY A 47 -0.40 16.11 -1.31
C GLY A 47 -1.04 16.38 0.04
N SER A 48 -1.51 17.59 0.29
CA SER A 48 -2.42 17.88 1.40
C SER A 48 -3.71 17.11 1.16
N ALA A 49 -4.34 16.61 2.23
CA ALA A 49 -5.61 15.92 2.11
C ALA A 49 -6.64 16.88 1.50
N GLY A 50 -7.02 16.64 0.24
CA GLY A 50 -7.95 17.50 -0.49
C GLY A 50 -7.42 18.06 -1.82
N ASP A 51 -6.10 18.04 -2.04
CA ASP A 51 -5.55 18.47 -3.33
C ASP A 51 -5.89 17.45 -4.43
N PRO A 52 -6.41 17.90 -5.58
CA PRO A 52 -6.65 17.01 -6.70
C PRO A 52 -5.32 16.47 -7.20
N GLN A 53 -5.14 15.16 -7.09
CA GLN A 53 -3.98 14.48 -7.62
C GLN A 53 -4.20 14.16 -9.11
N VAL A 54 -3.13 14.17 -9.86
CA VAL A 54 -3.18 13.84 -11.30
C VAL A 54 -2.51 12.50 -11.53
N CYS A 55 -3.17 11.63 -12.29
CA CYS A 55 -2.59 10.36 -12.66
C CYS A 55 -1.42 10.56 -13.63
N PRO A 56 -0.21 10.04 -13.37
CA PRO A 56 0.95 10.24 -14.25
C PRO A 56 0.87 9.51 -15.60
N ILE A 57 -0.12 8.63 -15.79
CA ILE A 57 -0.28 7.83 -17.02
C ILE A 57 -1.36 8.40 -17.96
N CYS A 58 -2.50 8.86 -17.42
CA CYS A 58 -3.61 9.33 -18.21
C CYS A 58 -3.96 10.81 -17.97
N SER A 59 -3.21 11.48 -17.09
CA SER A 59 -3.39 12.89 -16.72
C SER A 59 -4.78 13.25 -16.19
N SER A 60 -5.61 12.26 -15.81
CA SER A 60 -6.90 12.53 -15.20
C SER A 60 -6.74 13.02 -13.77
N LYS A 61 -7.58 13.97 -13.36
CA LYS A 61 -7.68 14.42 -11.98
C LYS A 61 -8.32 13.30 -11.13
N LEU A 62 -7.73 13.04 -9.99
CA LEU A 62 -8.19 12.03 -9.04
C LEU A 62 -8.94 12.71 -7.91
N ASN A 63 -10.08 12.18 -7.54
CA ASN A 63 -10.85 12.63 -6.39
C ASN A 63 -10.21 12.14 -5.08
N LYS A 64 -10.62 12.73 -3.97
CA LYS A 64 -10.22 12.26 -2.65
C LYS A 64 -10.67 10.80 -2.45
N GLY A 65 -9.68 9.93 -2.28
CA GLY A 65 -9.91 8.48 -2.13
C GLY A 65 -9.53 7.65 -3.36
N ASP A 66 -9.41 8.27 -4.52
CA ASP A 66 -8.89 7.60 -5.71
C ASP A 66 -7.39 7.33 -5.57
N LEU A 67 -6.98 6.11 -5.84
CA LEU A 67 -5.60 5.68 -5.69
C LEU A 67 -4.97 5.32 -7.03
N VAL A 68 -3.70 5.68 -7.19
CA VAL A 68 -2.86 5.16 -8.26
C VAL A 68 -2.28 3.81 -7.83
N LYS A 69 -2.52 2.76 -8.59
CA LYS A 69 -2.00 1.43 -8.33
C LYS A 69 -0.49 1.40 -8.55
N THR A 70 0.25 1.16 -7.48
CA THR A 70 1.71 1.12 -7.48
C THR A 70 2.22 -0.14 -6.82
N LEU A 71 3.41 -0.59 -7.20
CA LEU A 71 4.14 -1.69 -6.58
C LEU A 71 5.55 -1.22 -6.27
N ALA A 72 5.89 -1.08 -5.01
CA ALA A 72 7.24 -0.74 -4.56
C ALA A 72 8.03 -2.01 -4.22
N PHE A 73 9.28 -2.06 -4.66
CA PHE A 73 10.20 -3.18 -4.37
C PHE A 73 11.10 -2.82 -3.20
N PRO A 74 11.47 -3.81 -2.37
CA PRO A 74 12.43 -3.58 -1.31
C PRO A 74 13.79 -3.14 -1.90
N SER A 75 14.54 -2.33 -1.16
CA SER A 75 15.91 -1.98 -1.54
C SER A 75 16.82 -3.19 -1.38
N ILE A 76 17.54 -3.57 -2.43
CA ILE A 76 18.48 -4.70 -2.42
C ILE A 76 19.73 -4.37 -1.60
N THR A 77 20.12 -3.08 -1.58
CA THR A 77 21.35 -2.61 -0.93
C THR A 77 21.11 -1.97 0.44
N GLY A 78 19.90 -2.05 0.99
CA GLY A 78 19.55 -1.36 2.23
C GLY A 78 19.54 0.18 2.12
N GLY A 79 19.69 0.71 0.92
CA GLY A 79 19.66 2.15 0.64
C GLY A 79 18.24 2.75 0.79
N LYS A 80 18.19 4.08 0.87
CA LYS A 80 16.95 4.85 0.95
C LYS A 80 16.18 4.91 -0.38
N ASP A 81 16.77 4.38 -1.45
CA ASP A 81 16.21 4.34 -2.79
C ASP A 81 15.50 3.01 -3.04
N ARG A 82 14.24 3.08 -3.47
CA ARG A 82 13.45 1.91 -3.82
C ARG A 82 12.89 2.04 -5.22
N LEU A 83 12.92 0.94 -5.96
CA LEU A 83 12.26 0.85 -7.26
C LEU A 83 10.75 0.77 -7.06
N MET A 84 9.99 1.44 -7.92
CA MET A 84 8.54 1.41 -7.92
C MET A 84 8.00 1.25 -9.35
N HIS A 85 7.02 0.40 -9.51
CA HIS A 85 6.23 0.31 -10.73
C HIS A 85 4.87 1.00 -10.53
N ILE A 86 4.47 1.85 -11.47
CA ILE A 86 3.18 2.53 -11.46
C ILE A 86 2.33 1.94 -12.58
N ARG A 87 1.18 1.37 -12.21
CA ARG A 87 0.22 0.78 -13.16
C ARG A 87 -0.83 1.77 -13.65
N GLY A 88 -1.12 2.80 -12.86
CA GLY A 88 -2.12 3.81 -13.18
C GLY A 88 -3.28 3.86 -12.20
N CYS A 89 -4.20 4.78 -12.43
CA CYS A 89 -5.41 4.96 -11.61
C CYS A 89 -6.52 4.00 -12.05
N ILE A 90 -7.61 3.98 -11.26
CA ILE A 90 -8.78 3.14 -11.54
C ILE A 90 -9.39 3.42 -12.92
N TYR A 91 -9.34 4.66 -13.40
CA TYR A 91 -9.94 5.07 -14.67
C TYR A 91 -9.16 4.53 -15.88
N CYS A 92 -7.83 4.57 -15.85
CA CYS A 92 -7.01 4.12 -16.97
C CYS A 92 -6.65 2.62 -16.90
N VAL A 93 -6.68 2.00 -15.73
CA VAL A 93 -6.46 0.54 -15.59
C VAL A 93 -7.66 -0.25 -16.10
N ASN A 94 -8.88 0.29 -15.93
CA ASN A 94 -10.10 -0.34 -16.43
C ASN A 94 -10.36 -0.07 -17.93
N GLY A 95 -9.42 0.52 -18.65
CA GLY A 95 -9.49 0.71 -20.10
C GLY A 95 -10.28 1.94 -20.57
N GLY A 96 -10.73 2.80 -19.64
CA GLY A 96 -11.55 3.96 -19.97
C GLY A 96 -10.79 5.15 -20.56
N LEU A 97 -9.49 5.26 -20.35
CA LEU A 97 -8.71 6.43 -20.75
C LEU A 97 -7.41 6.03 -21.48
N LYS A 98 -7.01 6.89 -22.42
CA LYS A 98 -5.73 6.75 -23.12
C LYS A 98 -4.57 6.77 -22.12
N ARG A 99 -3.64 5.85 -22.29
CA ARG A 99 -2.47 5.68 -21.44
C ARG A 99 -1.23 6.04 -22.23
N GLU A 100 -0.45 6.96 -21.69
CA GLU A 100 0.78 7.44 -22.33
C GLU A 100 1.92 7.54 -21.31
N CYS A 101 3.13 7.31 -21.80
CA CYS A 101 4.32 7.51 -20.99
C CYS A 101 4.68 8.99 -20.94
N PRO A 102 4.77 9.64 -19.77
CA PRO A 102 5.10 11.06 -19.66
C PRO A 102 6.54 11.41 -20.09
N VAL A 103 7.39 10.40 -20.24
CA VAL A 103 8.82 10.59 -20.59
C VAL A 103 9.03 10.46 -22.10
N CYS A 104 8.45 9.45 -22.74
CA CYS A 104 8.69 9.19 -24.18
C CYS A 104 7.45 9.38 -25.06
N GLY A 105 6.28 9.71 -24.51
CA GLY A 105 5.03 9.89 -25.24
C GLY A 105 4.44 8.61 -25.86
N SER A 106 5.06 7.46 -25.67
CA SER A 106 4.57 6.22 -26.27
C SER A 106 3.26 5.75 -25.63
N PRO A 107 2.31 5.20 -26.42
CA PRO A 107 1.11 4.61 -25.88
C PRO A 107 1.42 3.37 -25.04
N LEU A 108 0.76 3.24 -23.90
CA LEU A 108 0.94 2.16 -22.94
C LEU A 108 -0.26 1.22 -22.98
N SER A 109 0.00 -0.09 -23.10
CA SER A 109 -1.02 -1.12 -22.92
C SER A 109 -1.36 -1.31 -21.41
N ILE A 110 -2.39 -2.09 -21.12
CA ILE A 110 -2.82 -2.36 -19.74
C ILE A 110 -1.72 -3.06 -18.92
N THR A 111 -0.89 -3.87 -19.60
CA THR A 111 0.24 -4.60 -19.00
C THR A 111 1.48 -3.74 -18.81
N ASP A 112 1.59 -2.61 -19.53
CA ASP A 112 2.73 -1.72 -19.41
C ASP A 112 2.70 -0.93 -18.11
N VAL A 113 3.89 -0.67 -17.58
CA VAL A 113 4.08 0.05 -16.31
C VAL A 113 5.07 1.19 -16.48
N LEU A 114 4.90 2.25 -15.70
CA LEU A 114 5.96 3.23 -15.50
C LEU A 114 6.91 2.73 -14.42
N VAL A 115 8.18 2.94 -14.66
CA VAL A 115 9.25 2.66 -13.72
C VAL A 115 9.64 3.97 -13.04
N ALA A 116 9.61 3.97 -11.73
CA ALA A 116 9.96 5.12 -10.92
C ALA A 116 10.91 4.71 -9.79
N ARG A 117 11.56 5.69 -9.17
CA ARG A 117 12.33 5.53 -7.94
C ARG A 117 11.73 6.35 -6.84
N ILE A 118 11.65 5.78 -5.65
CA ILE A 118 11.23 6.46 -4.43
C ILE A 118 12.49 6.80 -3.64
N PHE A 119 12.65 8.07 -3.32
CA PHE A 119 13.71 8.59 -2.46
C PHE A 119 13.12 8.98 -1.13
N GLU A 120 13.48 8.28 -0.07
CA GLU A 120 13.09 8.63 1.30
C GLU A 120 14.07 9.66 1.86
N ARG A 121 13.56 10.82 2.28
CA ARG A 121 14.34 11.87 2.94
C ARG A 121 13.94 11.96 4.41
N PRO A 122 14.87 11.97 5.37
CA PRO A 122 14.54 12.24 6.76
C PRO A 122 13.90 13.63 6.84
N HIS A 123 12.80 13.74 7.56
CA HIS A 123 12.00 14.96 7.78
C HIS A 123 11.24 15.53 6.57
N PHE A 124 11.35 14.93 5.38
CA PHE A 124 10.63 15.37 4.18
C PHE A 124 9.77 14.24 3.62
N ARG A 125 8.77 14.62 2.81
CA ARG A 125 7.96 13.64 2.08
C ARG A 125 8.83 12.86 1.11
N ALA A 126 8.54 11.57 0.95
CA ALA A 126 9.21 10.76 -0.05
C ALA A 126 9.03 11.38 -1.45
N HIS A 127 10.10 11.47 -2.21
CA HIS A 127 10.09 12.00 -3.57
C HIS A 127 10.03 10.83 -4.55
N VAL A 128 9.13 10.91 -5.53
CA VAL A 128 9.01 9.91 -6.59
C VAL A 128 9.50 10.51 -7.90
N HIS A 129 10.51 9.89 -8.47
CA HIS A 129 11.05 10.27 -9.77
C HIS A 129 10.69 9.22 -10.83
N ILE A 130 9.95 9.62 -11.86
CA ILE A 130 9.54 8.74 -12.95
C ILE A 130 10.68 8.66 -13.96
N ALA A 131 11.25 7.45 -14.11
CA ALA A 131 12.37 7.20 -15.01
C ALA A 131 11.94 6.79 -16.43
N GLY A 132 10.65 6.57 -16.67
CA GLY A 132 10.11 6.17 -17.98
C GLY A 132 9.23 4.92 -17.88
N CYS A 133 8.86 4.36 -19.02
CA CYS A 133 8.10 3.11 -19.08
C CYS A 133 9.02 1.90 -19.35
N ASN A 134 8.45 0.71 -19.21
CA ASN A 134 9.13 -0.55 -19.52
C ASN A 134 9.68 -0.62 -20.96
N LYS A 135 9.07 0.12 -21.91
CA LYS A 135 9.50 0.18 -23.30
C LYS A 135 10.71 1.11 -23.51
N CYS A 136 10.60 2.39 -23.13
CA CYS A 136 11.67 3.36 -23.35
C CYS A 136 12.92 3.06 -22.52
N ARG A 137 12.76 2.46 -21.35
CA ARG A 137 13.88 2.08 -20.50
C ARG A 137 14.65 0.85 -21.01
N ARG A 138 13.98 -0.07 -21.76
CA ARG A 138 14.65 -1.18 -22.44
C ARG A 138 15.48 -0.73 -23.62
N THR A 139 15.08 0.34 -24.29
CA THR A 139 15.72 0.84 -25.51
C THR A 139 16.84 1.84 -25.23
N GLY A 140 17.15 2.14 -23.98
CA GLY A 140 18.20 3.10 -23.63
C GLY A 140 17.95 4.54 -24.10
N LYS A 141 16.72 4.86 -24.51
CA LYS A 141 16.31 6.19 -25.00
C LYS A 141 15.87 7.11 -23.85
N VAL A 142 16.70 7.25 -22.80
CA VAL A 142 16.55 8.28 -21.76
C VAL A 142 17.92 8.78 -21.39
#